data_0b40d9812c066811d62d271aabf0ec7b
#
_entry.id   0b40d9812c066811d62d271aabf0ec7b
#
_cell.length_a   1.000
_cell.length_b   1.000
_cell.length_c   1.000
_cell.angle_alpha   90.00
_cell.angle_beta   90.00
_cell.angle_gamma   90.00
#
_symmetry.space_group_name_H-M   'P 1'
#
loop_
_entity.id
_entity.type
_entity.pdbx_description
1 polymer ?
#
loop_
_entity_poly.entity_id
_entity_poly.type
_entity_poly.pdbx_seq_one_letter_code
_entity_poly.pdbx_strand_id
1 'polypeptide(L)'
;MRSQKQPNDLAYTSIELESHTDNPYRKPVPSIQFLFCIENSCKGGDSTVVDGFKVAEDLKKENPQAFNILVNTLINYKFEDNDAILEKTGKIIKLSARGELKQIKYSNRLDFVFYDEPKVLEEFYAAKRVMHQMINSDKYILQFHLEPGNLLIMNN
;
A
#
# COMPACT_ATOMS: atom_id res chain seq x y z
N MET A 1 -2.02 4.24 -18.07
CA MET A 1 -0.66 4.85 -18.00
C MET A 1 0.11 4.37 -19.23
N ARG A 2 1.06 5.16 -19.74
CA ARG A 2 1.94 4.70 -20.83
C ARG A 2 3.33 4.52 -20.26
N SER A 3 4.04 3.47 -20.63
CA SER A 3 5.43 3.27 -20.22
C SER A 3 6.33 4.36 -20.82
N GLN A 4 7.31 4.83 -20.05
CA GLN A 4 8.26 5.85 -20.45
C GLN A 4 9.66 5.25 -20.62
N LYS A 5 10.50 5.85 -21.48
CA LYS A 5 11.87 5.37 -21.71
C LYS A 5 12.81 5.56 -20.51
N GLN A 6 12.55 6.53 -19.66
CA GLN A 6 13.30 6.81 -18.42
C GLN A 6 12.28 7.17 -17.32
N PRO A 7 11.59 6.17 -16.76
CA PRO A 7 10.58 6.43 -15.76
C PRO A 7 11.24 6.81 -14.42
N ASN A 8 10.74 7.84 -13.79
CA ASN A 8 11.08 8.24 -12.43
C ASN A 8 10.20 7.53 -11.38
N ASP A 9 9.17 6.79 -11.81
CA ASP A 9 8.31 5.98 -10.96
C ASP A 9 7.98 4.66 -11.67
N LEU A 10 7.86 3.57 -10.91
CA LEU A 10 7.47 2.25 -11.43
C LEU A 10 6.08 2.25 -12.08
N ALA A 11 5.20 3.18 -11.69
CA ALA A 11 3.90 3.37 -12.34
C ALA A 11 3.99 3.68 -13.84
N TYR A 12 5.15 4.14 -14.33
CA TYR A 12 5.41 4.39 -15.76
C TYR A 12 6.21 3.28 -16.43
N THR A 13 6.33 2.13 -15.80
CA THR A 13 6.97 0.93 -16.35
C THR A 13 5.95 -0.11 -16.77
N SER A 14 6.42 -1.19 -17.38
CA SER A 14 5.61 -2.39 -17.66
C SER A 14 5.70 -3.45 -16.55
N ILE A 15 6.30 -3.12 -15.41
CA ILE A 15 6.44 -4.02 -14.27
C ILE A 15 5.12 -4.03 -13.50
N GLU A 16 4.69 -5.20 -13.08
CA GLU A 16 3.53 -5.36 -12.21
C GLU A 16 3.75 -4.63 -10.88
N LEU A 17 2.75 -3.88 -10.46
CA LEU A 17 2.72 -3.21 -9.17
C LEU A 17 1.87 -4.03 -8.20
N GLU A 18 2.49 -4.53 -7.16
CA GLU A 18 1.78 -5.15 -6.04
C GLU A 18 0.80 -4.16 -5.39
N SER A 19 -0.21 -4.69 -4.72
CA SER A 19 -1.18 -3.88 -3.96
C SER A 19 -0.48 -2.96 -2.97
N HIS A 20 -0.77 -1.67 -3.03
CA HIS A 20 -0.15 -0.63 -2.21
C HIS A 20 -1.09 0.55 -2.01
N THR A 21 -0.74 1.43 -1.08
CA THR A 21 -1.37 2.74 -0.94
C THR A 21 -0.45 3.81 -1.50
N ASP A 22 -1.03 4.80 -2.19
CA ASP A 22 -0.28 5.85 -2.85
C ASP A 22 0.20 6.94 -1.89
N ASN A 23 1.40 7.44 -2.14
CA ASN A 23 1.97 8.63 -1.52
C ASN A 23 1.91 8.66 0.03
N PRO A 24 2.29 7.59 0.73
CA PRO A 24 2.19 7.53 2.19
C PRO A 24 3.10 8.55 2.90
N TYR A 25 4.06 9.12 2.19
CA TYR A 25 5.01 10.15 2.64
C TYR A 25 4.45 11.57 2.58
N ARG A 26 3.27 11.81 1.98
CA ARG A 26 2.66 13.15 1.87
C ARG A 26 1.86 13.53 3.11
N LYS A 27 1.67 14.86 3.29
CA LYS A 27 0.81 15.45 4.32
C LYS A 27 -0.05 16.58 3.72
N PRO A 28 -1.38 16.41 3.60
CA PRO A 28 -2.13 15.19 3.89
C PRO A 28 -1.78 14.06 2.91
N VAL A 29 -2.03 12.81 3.31
CA VAL A 29 -2.02 11.68 2.38
C VAL A 29 -3.25 11.82 1.49
N PRO A 30 -3.12 11.66 0.17
CA PRO A 30 -4.28 11.59 -0.72
C PRO A 30 -5.26 10.50 -0.28
N SER A 31 -6.54 10.73 -0.43
CA SER A 31 -7.58 9.76 -0.03
C SER A 31 -8.33 9.21 -1.22
N ILE A 32 -9.06 10.05 -1.94
CA ILE A 32 -9.84 9.61 -3.10
C ILE A 32 -8.98 9.68 -4.36
N GLN A 33 -8.90 8.56 -5.04
CA GLN A 33 -8.21 8.41 -6.32
C GLN A 33 -9.19 8.03 -7.41
N PHE A 34 -9.01 8.63 -8.57
CA PHE A 34 -9.77 8.39 -9.78
C PHE A 34 -8.85 7.79 -10.84
N LEU A 35 -9.17 6.60 -11.31
CA LEU A 35 -8.47 5.98 -12.43
C LEU A 35 -9.45 5.79 -13.58
N PHE A 36 -9.32 6.65 -14.59
CA PHE A 36 -10.14 6.60 -15.80
C PHE A 36 -9.43 5.85 -16.91
N CYS A 37 -10.09 4.86 -17.49
CA CYS A 37 -9.56 4.09 -18.60
C CYS A 37 -9.86 4.81 -19.92
N ILE A 38 -8.83 5.34 -20.57
CA ILE A 38 -8.94 5.95 -21.89
C ILE A 38 -8.83 4.87 -22.96
N GLU A 39 -7.88 3.97 -22.79
CA GLU A 39 -7.57 2.89 -23.74
C GLU A 39 -6.95 1.73 -22.96
N ASN A 40 -7.35 0.50 -23.30
CA ASN A 40 -6.77 -0.72 -22.80
C ASN A 40 -6.79 -1.77 -23.91
N SER A 41 -5.79 -1.71 -24.79
CA SER A 41 -5.67 -2.58 -25.97
C SER A 41 -4.68 -3.73 -25.77
N CYS A 42 -4.03 -3.80 -24.60
CA CYS A 42 -3.05 -4.83 -24.29
C CYS A 42 -3.73 -6.13 -23.82
N LYS A 43 -3.10 -7.26 -24.12
CA LYS A 43 -3.46 -8.52 -23.46
C LYS A 43 -2.86 -8.54 -22.06
N GLY A 44 -3.66 -8.87 -21.05
CA GLY A 44 -3.31 -8.75 -19.63
C GLY A 44 -3.52 -7.31 -19.13
N GLY A 45 -2.81 -6.93 -18.03
CA GLY A 45 -2.94 -5.59 -17.44
C GLY A 45 -4.24 -5.41 -16.68
N ASP A 46 -4.79 -6.47 -16.12
CA ASP A 46 -5.95 -6.40 -15.24
C ASP A 46 -5.60 -5.55 -14.01
N SER A 47 -6.61 -4.84 -13.53
CA SER A 47 -6.49 -4.07 -12.30
C SER A 47 -6.85 -4.94 -11.11
N THR A 48 -6.10 -4.80 -10.03
CA THR A 48 -6.40 -5.44 -8.75
C THR A 48 -6.64 -4.41 -7.69
N VAL A 49 -7.61 -4.66 -6.82
CA VAL A 49 -7.86 -3.87 -5.61
C VAL A 49 -8.06 -4.79 -4.42
N VAL A 50 -7.71 -4.28 -3.24
CA VAL A 50 -7.84 -5.01 -1.97
C VAL A 50 -8.46 -4.09 -0.94
N ASP A 51 -9.46 -4.56 -0.19
CA ASP A 51 -9.96 -3.85 0.98
C ASP A 51 -8.97 -4.01 2.15
N GLY A 52 -8.09 -3.03 2.31
CA GLY A 52 -7.08 -3.02 3.38
C GLY A 52 -7.68 -3.00 4.78
N PHE A 53 -8.90 -2.47 4.98
CA PHE A 53 -9.58 -2.50 6.27
C PHE A 53 -10.03 -3.91 6.59
N LYS A 54 -10.61 -4.61 5.62
CA LYS A 54 -10.99 -6.02 5.79
C LYS A 54 -9.79 -6.90 6.10
N VAL A 55 -8.67 -6.69 5.41
CA VAL A 55 -7.41 -7.40 5.73
C VAL A 55 -6.97 -7.12 7.16
N ALA A 56 -6.98 -5.86 7.61
CA ALA A 56 -6.56 -5.51 8.97
C ALA A 56 -7.51 -6.06 10.04
N GLU A 57 -8.81 -6.11 9.79
CA GLU A 57 -9.79 -6.74 10.69
C GLU A 57 -9.55 -8.23 10.85
N ASP A 58 -9.31 -8.92 9.75
CA ASP A 58 -9.06 -10.36 9.76
C ASP A 58 -7.66 -10.65 10.36
N LEU A 59 -6.65 -9.84 10.07
CA LEU A 59 -5.33 -9.93 10.72
C LEU A 59 -5.46 -9.79 12.25
N LYS A 60 -6.28 -8.86 12.73
CA LYS A 60 -6.54 -8.68 14.17
C LYS A 60 -7.11 -9.94 14.82
N LYS A 61 -7.95 -10.71 14.09
CA LYS A 61 -8.56 -11.95 14.58
C LYS A 61 -7.62 -13.14 14.47
N GLU A 62 -6.95 -13.29 13.31
CA GLU A 62 -6.15 -14.45 12.96
C GLU A 62 -4.74 -14.39 13.58
N ASN A 63 -4.16 -13.18 13.67
CA ASN A 63 -2.83 -12.94 14.25
C ASN A 63 -2.79 -11.60 15.01
N PRO A 64 -3.35 -11.55 16.25
CA PRO A 64 -3.39 -10.33 17.07
C PRO A 64 -2.00 -9.74 17.37
N GLN A 65 -0.97 -10.59 17.45
CA GLN A 65 0.40 -10.14 17.70
C GLN A 65 0.93 -9.33 16.52
N ALA A 66 0.81 -9.85 15.30
CA ALA A 66 1.21 -9.13 14.08
C ALA A 66 0.42 -7.83 13.94
N PHE A 67 -0.90 -7.85 14.16
CA PHE A 67 -1.73 -6.64 14.15
C PHE A 67 -1.21 -5.59 15.15
N ASN A 68 -0.93 -5.96 16.39
CA ASN A 68 -0.44 -5.04 17.42
C ASN A 68 0.93 -4.44 17.05
N ILE A 69 1.82 -5.23 16.45
CA ILE A 69 3.11 -4.72 15.97
C ILE A 69 2.89 -3.65 14.90
N LEU A 70 2.04 -3.90 13.91
CA LEU A 70 1.78 -2.95 12.81
C LEU A 70 1.01 -1.70 13.25
N VAL A 71 0.25 -1.77 14.35
CA VAL A 71 -0.43 -0.62 14.98
C VAL A 71 0.54 0.22 15.81
N ASN A 72 1.58 -0.36 16.39
CA ASN A 72 2.42 0.32 17.37
C ASN A 72 3.80 0.75 16.82
N THR A 73 4.34 0.04 15.83
CA THR A 73 5.65 0.36 15.28
C THR A 73 5.59 1.59 14.37
N LEU A 74 6.43 2.58 14.68
CA LEU A 74 6.64 3.74 13.82
C LEU A 74 7.64 3.37 12.73
N ILE A 75 7.33 3.74 11.51
CA ILE A 75 8.18 3.56 10.34
C ILE A 75 8.29 4.86 9.58
N ASN A 76 9.29 5.00 8.75
CA ASN A 76 9.45 6.15 7.87
C ASN A 76 9.04 5.79 6.45
N TYR A 77 8.25 6.66 5.84
CA TYR A 77 7.92 6.63 4.42
C TYR A 77 8.75 7.68 3.72
N LYS A 78 9.52 7.28 2.72
CA LYS A 78 10.41 8.17 1.98
C LYS A 78 10.17 8.03 0.48
N PHE A 79 10.12 9.17 -0.19
CA PHE A 79 10.23 9.31 -1.63
C PHE A 79 11.39 10.24 -1.91
N GLU A 80 12.23 9.88 -2.84
CA GLU A 80 13.37 10.68 -3.26
C GLU A 80 13.50 10.63 -4.79
N ASP A 81 13.58 11.78 -5.40
CA ASP A 81 13.93 11.96 -6.81
C ASP A 81 14.97 13.08 -6.95
N ASN A 82 15.27 13.50 -8.20
CA ASN A 82 16.26 14.54 -8.46
C ASN A 82 15.88 15.92 -7.92
N ASP A 83 14.59 16.17 -7.71
CA ASP A 83 14.02 17.48 -7.39
C ASP A 83 13.53 17.60 -5.95
N ALA A 84 13.22 16.47 -5.29
CA ALA A 84 12.61 16.48 -3.98
C ALA A 84 12.91 15.24 -3.13
N ILE A 85 13.00 15.47 -1.82
CA ILE A 85 12.96 14.42 -0.79
C ILE A 85 11.72 14.67 0.05
N LEU A 86 10.81 13.70 0.09
CA LEU A 86 9.58 13.75 0.87
C LEU A 86 9.59 12.62 1.89
N GLU A 87 9.45 12.97 3.15
CA GLU A 87 9.49 11.98 4.24
C GLU A 87 8.36 12.20 5.23
N LYS A 88 7.87 11.10 5.78
CA LYS A 88 6.89 11.13 6.84
C LYS A 88 6.92 9.88 7.70
N THR A 89 7.07 10.07 8.99
CA THR A 89 6.88 8.99 9.97
C THR A 89 5.40 8.66 10.15
N GLY A 90 5.10 7.39 10.28
CA GLY A 90 3.74 6.89 10.49
C GLY A 90 3.72 5.42 10.90
N LYS A 91 2.54 4.84 10.84
CA LYS A 91 2.30 3.42 11.14
C LYS A 91 1.60 2.77 9.95
N ILE A 92 1.77 1.47 9.75
CA ILE A 92 1.03 0.76 8.69
C ILE A 92 -0.47 0.78 9.00
N ILE A 93 -0.85 0.43 10.22
CA ILE A 93 -2.24 0.46 10.66
C ILE A 93 -2.42 1.60 11.65
N LYS A 94 -3.30 2.53 11.35
CA LYS A 94 -3.65 3.64 12.24
C LYS A 94 -5.06 3.46 12.78
N LEU A 95 -5.19 3.53 14.10
CA LEU A 95 -6.48 3.51 14.79
C LEU A 95 -6.90 4.93 15.19
N SER A 96 -8.20 5.12 15.34
CA SER A 96 -8.80 6.29 15.98
C SER A 96 -8.57 6.25 17.51
N ALA A 97 -8.90 7.34 18.20
CA ALA A 97 -8.88 7.36 19.67
C ALA A 97 -9.84 6.34 20.32
N ARG A 98 -10.83 5.85 19.56
CA ARG A 98 -11.78 4.82 19.99
C ARG A 98 -11.33 3.39 19.66
N GLY A 99 -10.14 3.23 19.07
CA GLY A 99 -9.62 1.91 18.67
C GLY A 99 -10.18 1.37 17.33
N GLU A 100 -10.91 2.19 16.57
CA GLU A 100 -11.44 1.84 15.26
C GLU A 100 -10.38 2.04 14.18
N LEU A 101 -10.42 1.24 13.11
CA LEU A 101 -9.56 1.43 11.95
C LEU A 101 -9.80 2.81 11.32
N LYS A 102 -8.73 3.56 11.12
CA LYS A 102 -8.78 4.91 10.56
C LYS A 102 -8.05 5.02 9.23
N GLN A 103 -6.95 4.36 9.08
CA GLN A 103 -6.11 4.43 7.89
C GLN A 103 -5.19 3.22 7.81
N ILE A 104 -4.99 2.73 6.59
CA ILE A 104 -3.94 1.79 6.24
C ILE A 104 -2.95 2.52 5.34
N LYS A 105 -1.66 2.32 5.59
CA LYS A 105 -0.58 2.77 4.73
C LYS A 105 0.33 1.59 4.45
N TYR A 106 0.21 1.03 3.27
CA TYR A 106 0.97 -0.14 2.92
C TYR A 106 1.82 0.12 1.67
N SER A 107 3.10 -0.10 1.79
CA SER A 107 4.04 -0.04 0.67
C SER A 107 5.17 -1.03 0.89
N ASN A 108 5.66 -1.67 -0.18
CA ASN A 108 6.85 -2.52 -0.13
C ASN A 108 8.11 -1.79 -0.61
N ARG A 109 8.00 -0.54 -1.03
CA ARG A 109 9.08 0.20 -1.70
C ARG A 109 9.47 1.50 -1.02
N LEU A 110 8.54 2.11 -0.30
CA LEU A 110 8.67 3.49 0.18
C LEU A 110 8.78 3.56 1.71
N ASP A 111 8.80 2.43 2.40
CA ASP A 111 8.85 2.36 3.85
C ASP A 111 10.16 1.71 4.33
N PHE A 112 10.68 2.24 5.41
CA PHE A 112 11.81 1.65 6.13
C PHE A 112 11.67 1.86 7.64
N VAL A 113 12.28 0.96 8.38
CA VAL A 113 12.30 0.98 9.84
C VAL A 113 13.65 1.56 10.28
N PHE A 114 13.63 2.50 11.21
CA PHE A 114 14.82 3.20 11.72
C PHE A 114 15.23 2.77 13.13
N TYR A 115 14.75 1.60 13.58
CA TYR A 115 15.17 1.03 14.85
C TYR A 115 16.46 0.22 14.67
N ASP A 116 17.40 0.38 15.60
CA ASP A 116 18.68 -0.34 15.57
C ASP A 116 18.61 -1.70 16.29
N GLU A 117 17.51 -1.99 16.99
CA GLU A 117 17.35 -3.26 17.70
C GLU A 117 16.94 -4.40 16.75
N PRO A 118 17.79 -5.43 16.54
CA PRO A 118 17.51 -6.51 15.60
C PRO A 118 16.19 -7.24 15.89
N LYS A 119 15.84 -7.40 17.17
CA LYS A 119 14.60 -8.05 17.57
C LYS A 119 13.35 -7.26 17.11
N VAL A 120 13.36 -5.94 17.25
CA VAL A 120 12.25 -5.08 16.80
C VAL A 120 12.09 -5.16 15.29
N LEU A 121 13.20 -5.16 14.56
CA LEU A 121 13.22 -5.32 13.11
C LEU A 121 12.64 -6.67 12.69
N GLU A 122 13.10 -7.74 13.31
CA GLU A 122 12.65 -9.10 13.01
C GLU A 122 11.13 -9.24 13.25
N GLU A 123 10.64 -8.81 14.41
CA GLU A 123 9.21 -8.84 14.76
C GLU A 123 8.38 -8.00 13.79
N PHE A 124 8.84 -6.80 13.42
CA PHE A 124 8.14 -5.93 12.47
C PHE A 124 8.05 -6.56 11.09
N TYR A 125 9.18 -7.04 10.55
CA TYR A 125 9.16 -7.64 9.21
C TYR A 125 8.44 -8.99 9.18
N ALA A 126 8.41 -9.73 10.29
CA ALA A 126 7.56 -10.91 10.41
C ALA A 126 6.07 -10.54 10.35
N ALA A 127 5.64 -9.54 11.10
CA ALA A 127 4.27 -9.04 11.07
C ALA A 127 3.89 -8.47 9.69
N LYS A 128 4.79 -7.72 9.06
CA LYS A 128 4.59 -7.17 7.71
C LYS A 128 4.44 -8.28 6.67
N ARG A 129 5.22 -9.38 6.76
CA ARG A 129 5.08 -10.55 5.88
C ARG A 129 3.72 -11.23 6.02
N VAL A 130 3.19 -11.37 7.23
CA VAL A 130 1.84 -11.91 7.43
C VAL A 130 0.81 -11.05 6.71
N MET A 131 0.83 -9.74 6.90
CA MET A 131 -0.07 -8.82 6.21
C MET A 131 0.11 -8.87 4.68
N HIS A 132 1.34 -8.96 4.20
CA HIS A 132 1.66 -9.09 2.78
C HIS A 132 1.04 -10.35 2.17
N GLN A 133 1.17 -11.49 2.84
CA GLN A 133 0.57 -12.75 2.40
C GLN A 133 -0.96 -12.66 2.33
N MET A 134 -1.59 -11.99 3.29
CA MET A 134 -3.03 -11.77 3.27
C MET A 134 -3.45 -10.86 2.11
N ILE A 135 -2.80 -9.71 1.95
CA ILE A 135 -3.08 -8.74 0.86
C ILE A 135 -2.99 -9.40 -0.52
N ASN A 136 -2.04 -10.31 -0.72
CA ASN A 136 -1.81 -10.96 -2.01
C ASN A 136 -2.52 -12.32 -2.14
N SER A 137 -3.41 -12.66 -1.23
CA SER A 137 -4.19 -13.90 -1.33
C SER A 137 -5.49 -13.69 -2.12
N ASP A 138 -5.93 -14.72 -2.84
CA ASP A 138 -7.18 -14.71 -3.62
C ASP A 138 -8.42 -14.38 -2.76
N LYS A 139 -8.32 -14.56 -1.44
CA LYS A 139 -9.39 -14.23 -0.48
C LYS A 139 -9.75 -12.74 -0.49
N TYR A 140 -8.77 -11.86 -0.76
CA TYR A 140 -8.94 -10.40 -0.62
C TYR A 140 -8.79 -9.64 -1.92
N ILE A 141 -8.19 -10.26 -2.95
CA ILE A 141 -7.98 -9.62 -4.25
C ILE A 141 -9.29 -9.61 -5.04
N LEU A 142 -9.70 -8.43 -5.47
CA LEU A 142 -10.68 -8.25 -6.53
C LEU A 142 -9.94 -7.87 -7.81
N GLN A 143 -9.98 -8.75 -8.80
CA GLN A 143 -9.36 -8.54 -10.11
C GLN A 143 -10.42 -8.26 -11.17
N PHE A 144 -10.17 -7.28 -12.02
CA PHE A 144 -11.08 -6.91 -13.10
C PHE A 144 -10.32 -6.21 -14.24
N HIS A 145 -10.91 -6.31 -15.43
CA HIS A 145 -10.43 -5.59 -16.60
C HIS A 145 -11.10 -4.23 -16.71
N LEU A 146 -10.32 -3.15 -16.80
CA LEU A 146 -10.85 -1.82 -17.08
C LEU A 146 -11.01 -1.64 -18.59
N GLU A 147 -12.23 -1.41 -19.05
CA GLU A 147 -12.54 -1.08 -20.43
C GLU A 147 -12.49 0.43 -20.69
N PRO A 148 -12.24 0.88 -21.93
CA PRO A 148 -12.35 2.28 -22.28
C PRO A 148 -13.68 2.90 -21.86
N GLY A 149 -13.62 4.02 -21.15
CA GLY A 149 -14.79 4.68 -20.55
C GLY A 149 -15.08 4.28 -19.11
N ASN A 150 -14.47 3.23 -18.57
CA ASN A 150 -14.63 2.88 -17.16
C ASN A 150 -13.88 3.88 -16.26
N LEU A 151 -14.46 4.15 -15.10
CA LEU A 151 -13.86 4.96 -14.03
C LEU A 151 -13.83 4.15 -12.73
N LEU A 152 -12.63 3.85 -12.24
CA LEU A 152 -12.44 3.31 -10.90
C LEU A 152 -12.26 4.47 -9.92
N ILE A 153 -13.06 4.46 -8.86
CA ILE A 153 -12.97 5.41 -7.74
C ILE A 153 -12.62 4.61 -6.49
N MET A 154 -11.55 4.97 -5.82
CA MET A 154 -11.09 4.27 -4.62
C MET A 154 -10.60 5.24 -3.56
N ASN A 155 -10.70 4.85 -2.31
CA ASN A 155 -10.03 5.50 -1.20
C ASN A 155 -8.71 4.79 -0.96
N ASN A 156 -7.67 5.34 -1.55
CA ASN A 156 -6.33 4.72 -1.55
C ASN A 156 -5.42 5.33 -0.47
#